data_118ae5199f279484234fe3a92392aa49
#
_entry.id   118ae5199f279484234fe3a92392aa49
#
_cell.length_a   1.000
_cell.length_b   1.000
_cell.length_c   1.000
_cell.angle_alpha   90.00
_cell.angle_beta   90.00
_cell.angle_gamma   90.00
#
_symmetry.space_group_name_H-M   'P 1'
#
loop_
_entity.id
_entity.type
_entity.pdbx_description
1 polymer ?
#
loop_
_entity_poly.entity_id
_entity_poly.type
_entity_poly.pdbx_seq_one_letter_code
_entity_poly.pdbx_strand_id
1 'polypeptide(L)'
;MAMAVGGKKGGPMANINVTPMADIMIVLLIIFMVITPLLQKGVDVVLPKAGNTKERKDEPKSIVVAIRKDSTTYLSGQKLDNQAELLPKVKEKIQDLPEGSRMIYLKADDALPYAEVMKVMDLVREAGAEEVALIAERKVQS
;
A
#
# COMPACT_ATOMS: atom_id res chain seq x y z
N MET A 1 5.04 -11.42 80.75
CA MET A 1 5.53 -12.06 79.53
C MET A 1 4.85 -11.38 78.36
N ALA A 2 5.38 -10.34 77.92
CA ALA A 2 4.92 -9.72 76.66
C ALA A 2 5.39 -10.61 75.54
N MET A 3 4.54 -11.42 75.05
CA MET A 3 4.73 -12.02 73.74
C MET A 3 4.77 -10.88 72.74
N ALA A 4 5.91 -10.52 72.34
CA ALA A 4 5.99 -9.76 71.11
C ALA A 4 5.43 -10.65 70.01
N VAL A 5 4.18 -10.57 69.84
CA VAL A 5 3.58 -11.00 68.58
C VAL A 5 4.25 -10.15 67.57
N GLY A 6 5.23 -10.76 66.93
CA GLY A 6 5.80 -10.19 65.73
C GLY A 6 4.65 -9.73 64.89
N GLY A 7 4.40 -8.47 64.90
CA GLY A 7 3.31 -7.93 64.12
C GLY A 7 3.52 -8.37 62.70
N LYS A 8 2.88 -9.41 62.37
CA LYS A 8 2.55 -9.58 61.00
C LYS A 8 1.74 -8.36 60.66
N LYS A 9 2.42 -7.39 60.25
CA LYS A 9 1.82 -6.35 59.46
C LYS A 9 1.30 -7.00 58.16
N GLY A 10 0.38 -7.93 58.35
CA GLY A 10 -0.41 -8.40 57.29
C GLY A 10 -1.44 -7.35 56.96
N GLY A 11 -0.94 -6.16 56.66
CA GLY A 11 -1.75 -5.31 55.83
C GLY A 11 -2.07 -6.08 54.57
N PRO A 12 -3.25 -5.90 54.00
CA PRO A 12 -3.57 -6.53 52.74
C PRO A 12 -2.42 -6.20 51.78
N MET A 13 -1.60 -7.17 51.52
CA MET A 13 -0.69 -7.11 50.42
C MET A 13 -1.58 -6.95 49.19
N ALA A 14 -1.79 -5.72 48.81
CA ALA A 14 -2.42 -5.43 47.55
C ALA A 14 -1.44 -5.94 46.47
N ASN A 15 -1.45 -7.24 46.30
CA ASN A 15 -0.85 -7.81 45.11
C ASN A 15 -1.66 -7.31 43.93
N ILE A 16 -1.17 -6.24 43.33
CA ILE A 16 -1.73 -5.76 42.07
C ILE A 16 -1.52 -6.88 41.08
N ASN A 17 -2.61 -7.56 40.76
CA ASN A 17 -2.57 -8.56 39.71
C ASN A 17 -2.39 -7.83 38.38
N VAL A 18 -1.19 -7.90 37.81
CA VAL A 18 -0.84 -7.28 36.54
C VAL A 18 -1.27 -8.13 35.31
N THR A 19 -1.84 -9.29 35.56
CA THR A 19 -2.26 -10.20 34.48
C THR A 19 -3.29 -9.57 33.55
N PRO A 20 -4.37 -8.89 34.03
CA PRO A 20 -5.29 -8.22 33.13
C PRO A 20 -4.63 -7.09 32.31
N MET A 21 -3.68 -6.39 32.89
CA MET A 21 -2.95 -5.32 32.20
C MET A 21 -1.98 -5.90 31.16
N ALA A 22 -1.29 -6.97 31.50
CA ALA A 22 -0.42 -7.69 30.57
C ALA A 22 -1.20 -8.26 29.38
N ASP A 23 -2.39 -8.78 29.61
CA ASP A 23 -3.26 -9.31 28.57
C ASP A 23 -3.68 -8.22 27.56
N ILE A 24 -4.07 -7.06 28.06
CA ILE A 24 -4.39 -5.90 27.22
C ILE A 24 -3.16 -5.48 26.39
N MET A 25 -1.98 -5.46 26.98
CA MET A 25 -0.74 -5.14 26.26
C MET A 25 -0.42 -6.14 25.16
N ILE A 26 -0.60 -7.44 25.42
CA ILE A 26 -0.39 -8.50 24.44
C ILE A 26 -1.38 -8.38 23.28
N VAL A 27 -2.64 -8.13 23.57
CA VAL A 27 -3.69 -7.94 22.56
C VAL A 27 -3.37 -6.73 21.67
N LEU A 28 -2.99 -5.61 22.26
CA LEU A 28 -2.59 -4.41 21.51
C LEU A 28 -1.37 -4.68 20.65
N LEU A 29 -0.39 -5.42 21.17
CA LEU A 29 0.80 -5.80 20.40
C LEU A 29 0.45 -6.62 19.17
N ILE A 30 -0.43 -7.60 19.33
CA ILE A 30 -0.90 -8.45 18.22
C ILE A 30 -1.67 -7.61 17.18
N ILE A 31 -2.54 -6.73 17.65
CA ILE A 31 -3.30 -5.84 16.76
C ILE A 31 -2.36 -4.95 15.94
N PHE A 32 -1.37 -4.33 16.56
CA PHE A 32 -0.38 -3.51 15.86
C PHE A 32 0.45 -4.34 14.89
N MET A 33 0.81 -5.56 15.26
CA MET A 33 1.56 -6.47 14.39
C MET A 33 0.77 -6.84 13.13
N VAL A 34 -0.53 -7.02 13.24
CA VAL A 34 -1.40 -7.37 12.11
C VAL A 34 -1.73 -6.15 11.25
N ILE A 35 -1.94 -4.98 11.87
CA ILE A 35 -2.31 -3.75 11.16
C ILE A 35 -1.14 -3.17 10.37
N THR A 36 0.09 -3.21 10.90
CA THR A 36 1.26 -2.62 10.25
C THR A 36 1.51 -3.12 8.82
N PRO A 37 1.47 -4.43 8.52
CA PRO A 37 1.62 -4.89 7.14
C PRO A 37 0.43 -4.52 6.24
N LEU A 38 -0.76 -4.33 6.81
CA LEU A 38 -1.93 -3.88 6.04
C LEU A 38 -1.79 -2.41 5.62
N LEU A 39 -1.21 -1.59 6.48
CA LEU A 39 -0.91 -0.18 6.17
C LEU A 39 0.21 -0.05 5.13
N GLN A 40 1.17 -0.97 5.15
CA GLN A 40 2.25 -1.02 4.15
C GLN A 40 1.77 -1.50 2.77
N LYS A 41 0.62 -2.15 2.73
CA LYS A 41 -0.05 -2.51 1.47
C LYS A 41 -0.86 -1.37 0.86
N GLY A 42 -1.04 -0.29 1.58
CA GLY A 42 -1.36 0.98 0.97
C GLY A 42 -0.27 1.24 -0.07
N VAL A 43 -0.66 1.36 -1.31
CA VAL A 43 0.25 1.64 -2.41
C VAL A 43 0.94 2.95 -2.09
N ASP A 44 2.09 2.89 -1.42
CA ASP A 44 2.99 4.02 -1.33
C ASP A 44 3.46 4.31 -2.75
N VAL A 45 2.72 5.19 -3.39
CA VAL A 45 3.20 5.85 -4.59
C VAL A 45 4.29 6.81 -4.10
N VAL A 46 5.49 6.30 -3.93
CA VAL A 46 6.65 7.17 -3.80
C VAL A 46 6.81 7.84 -5.16
N LEU A 47 6.28 9.04 -5.26
CA LEU A 47 6.52 9.92 -6.38
C LEU A 47 8.02 10.09 -6.53
N PRO A 48 8.61 9.72 -7.67
CA PRO A 48 9.99 10.02 -7.91
C PRO A 48 10.16 11.54 -7.85
N LYS A 49 11.07 12.00 -7.01
CA LYS A 49 11.50 13.39 -7.01
C LYS A 49 12.30 13.64 -8.30
N ALA A 50 11.59 13.79 -9.38
CA ALA A 50 12.18 14.37 -10.56
C ALA A 50 12.29 15.89 -10.30
N GLY A 51 13.49 16.40 -10.31
CA GLY A 51 13.80 17.78 -9.94
C GLY A 51 13.30 18.82 -10.94
N ASN A 52 12.06 18.76 -11.34
CA ASN A 52 11.35 19.79 -12.10
C ASN A 52 9.84 19.56 -12.12
N THR A 53 9.28 19.01 -11.07
CA THR A 53 7.84 18.92 -10.94
C THR A 53 7.30 20.24 -10.43
N LYS A 54 6.63 20.97 -11.29
CA LYS A 54 5.64 21.94 -10.84
C LYS A 54 4.60 21.17 -10.03
N GLU A 55 4.54 21.40 -8.72
CA GLU A 55 3.49 20.88 -7.87
C GLU A 55 2.14 21.30 -8.44
N ARG A 56 1.48 20.40 -9.16
CA ARG A 56 0.07 20.54 -9.45
C ARG A 56 -0.67 20.07 -8.20
N LYS A 57 -1.14 21.02 -7.43
CA LYS A 57 -1.89 20.81 -6.18
C LYS A 57 -3.27 20.16 -6.36
N ASP A 58 -3.72 20.01 -7.58
CA ASP A 58 -5.01 19.41 -7.91
C ASP A 58 -4.75 18.32 -8.96
N GLU A 59 -4.32 17.14 -8.51
CA GLU A 59 -4.26 16.00 -9.41
C GLU A 59 -5.67 15.44 -9.61
N PRO A 60 -6.30 15.71 -10.74
CA PRO A 60 -7.53 15.04 -11.08
C PRO A 60 -7.19 13.60 -11.40
N LYS A 61 -7.73 12.69 -10.62
CA LYS A 61 -7.93 11.27 -10.92
C LYS A 61 -6.90 10.64 -11.89
N SER A 62 -5.65 10.56 -11.48
CA SER A 62 -4.64 9.82 -12.24
C SER A 62 -5.00 8.34 -12.26
N ILE A 63 -4.94 7.73 -13.43
CA ILE A 63 -5.15 6.30 -13.59
C ILE A 63 -3.82 5.61 -13.34
N VAL A 64 -3.79 4.71 -12.36
CA VAL A 64 -2.60 3.92 -12.04
C VAL A 64 -2.84 2.47 -12.43
N VAL A 65 -1.98 1.94 -13.27
CA VAL A 65 -1.94 0.51 -13.63
C VAL A 65 -0.73 -0.09 -12.94
N ALA A 66 -0.94 -1.06 -12.09
CA ALA A 66 0.14 -1.77 -11.41
C ALA A 66 0.19 -3.23 -11.84
N ILE A 67 1.40 -3.72 -12.11
CA ILE A 67 1.64 -5.11 -12.46
C ILE A 67 2.58 -5.71 -11.43
N ARG A 68 2.13 -6.78 -10.79
CA ARG A 68 2.95 -7.53 -9.84
C ARG A 68 3.81 -8.59 -10.53
N LYS A 69 4.75 -9.13 -9.76
CA LYS A 69 5.66 -10.20 -10.16
C LYS A 69 4.96 -11.45 -10.72
N ASP A 70 3.76 -11.74 -10.23
CA ASP A 70 2.92 -12.86 -10.67
C ASP A 70 2.08 -12.55 -11.92
N SER A 71 2.40 -11.46 -12.63
CA SER A 71 1.65 -10.94 -13.78
C SER A 71 0.22 -10.48 -13.45
N THR A 72 -0.11 -10.36 -12.18
CA THR A 72 -1.41 -9.83 -11.77
C THR A 72 -1.47 -8.33 -12.01
N THR A 73 -2.46 -7.90 -12.74
CA THR A 73 -2.66 -6.48 -13.08
C THR A 73 -3.71 -5.85 -12.15
N TYR A 74 -3.41 -4.67 -11.68
CA TYR A 74 -4.30 -3.85 -10.86
C TYR A 74 -4.57 -2.53 -11.56
N LEU A 75 -5.81 -2.12 -11.59
CA LEU A 75 -6.24 -0.83 -12.13
C LEU A 75 -6.79 0.04 -10.99
N SER A 76 -6.10 1.11 -10.65
CA SER A 76 -6.47 2.02 -9.55
C SER A 76 -6.81 1.29 -8.24
N GLY A 77 -6.04 0.26 -7.90
CA GLY A 77 -6.21 -0.55 -6.70
C GLY A 77 -7.16 -1.76 -6.84
N GLN A 78 -7.88 -1.89 -7.95
CA GLN A 78 -8.74 -3.05 -8.22
C GLN A 78 -7.97 -4.13 -8.97
N LYS A 79 -8.00 -5.33 -8.45
CA LYS A 79 -7.44 -6.49 -9.13
C LYS A 79 -8.26 -6.83 -10.37
N LEU A 80 -7.59 -7.06 -11.49
CA LEU A 80 -8.19 -7.58 -12.71
C LEU A 80 -7.97 -9.10 -12.79
N ASP A 81 -9.03 -9.82 -13.09
CA ASP A 81 -8.96 -11.27 -13.22
C ASP A 81 -8.25 -11.69 -14.51
N ASN A 82 -8.31 -10.84 -15.52
CA ASN A 82 -7.71 -11.11 -16.81
C ASN A 82 -7.11 -9.81 -17.39
N GLN A 83 -5.95 -9.95 -18.01
CA GLN A 83 -5.27 -8.85 -18.70
C GLN A 83 -6.13 -8.27 -19.87
N ALA A 84 -6.96 -9.09 -20.47
CA ALA A 84 -7.87 -8.66 -21.52
C ALA A 84 -8.93 -7.66 -21.05
N GLU A 85 -9.25 -7.63 -19.77
CA GLU A 85 -10.18 -6.67 -19.18
C GLU A 85 -9.59 -5.27 -18.97
N LEU A 86 -8.27 -5.18 -19.07
CA LEU A 86 -7.56 -3.92 -18.86
C LEU A 86 -8.00 -2.88 -19.91
N LEU A 87 -8.01 -3.24 -21.15
CA LEU A 87 -8.34 -2.36 -22.28
C LEU A 87 -9.70 -1.70 -22.16
N PRO A 88 -10.81 -2.44 -21.98
CA PRO A 88 -12.13 -1.83 -21.87
C PRO A 88 -12.28 -0.98 -20.59
N LYS A 89 -11.72 -1.42 -19.46
CA LYS A 89 -11.80 -0.69 -18.20
C LYS A 89 -10.97 0.60 -18.21
N VAL A 90 -9.81 0.56 -18.81
CA VAL A 90 -8.97 1.77 -18.98
C VAL A 90 -9.64 2.73 -19.94
N LYS A 91 -10.19 2.25 -21.02
CA LYS A 91 -10.92 3.07 -21.99
C LYS A 91 -12.12 3.78 -21.37
N GLU A 92 -12.90 3.09 -20.55
CA GLU A 92 -14.00 3.69 -19.79
C GLU A 92 -13.51 4.81 -18.86
N LYS A 93 -12.44 4.57 -18.09
CA LYS A 93 -11.87 5.56 -17.19
C LYS A 93 -11.25 6.75 -17.90
N ILE A 94 -10.67 6.56 -19.06
CA ILE A 94 -10.10 7.64 -19.88
C ILE A 94 -11.20 8.54 -20.43
N GLN A 95 -12.35 7.98 -20.78
CA GLN A 95 -13.50 8.78 -21.27
C GLN A 95 -14.00 9.78 -20.23
N ASP A 96 -13.87 9.45 -18.94
CA ASP A 96 -14.23 10.33 -17.82
C ASP A 96 -13.21 11.44 -17.58
N LEU A 97 -12.05 11.38 -18.23
CA LEU A 97 -10.99 12.37 -18.09
C LEU A 97 -11.04 13.41 -19.22
N PRO A 98 -10.81 14.69 -18.90
CA PRO A 98 -10.72 15.73 -19.91
C PRO A 98 -9.53 15.51 -20.84
N GLU A 99 -9.64 15.95 -22.09
CA GLU A 99 -8.51 15.95 -23.03
C GLU A 99 -7.34 16.77 -22.47
N GLY A 100 -6.13 16.26 -22.65
CA GLY A 100 -4.91 16.84 -22.10
C GLY A 100 -4.55 16.39 -20.67
N SER A 101 -5.43 15.62 -20.02
CA SER A 101 -5.18 15.03 -18.68
C SER A 101 -5.17 13.50 -18.70
N ARG A 102 -5.08 12.91 -19.89
CA ARG A 102 -5.12 11.44 -20.09
C ARG A 102 -3.75 10.80 -19.90
N MET A 103 -3.15 11.06 -18.74
CA MET A 103 -1.90 10.45 -18.33
C MET A 103 -2.16 9.20 -17.50
N ILE A 104 -1.50 8.11 -17.84
CA ILE A 104 -1.57 6.85 -17.13
C ILE A 104 -0.22 6.54 -16.54
N TYR A 105 -0.22 6.22 -15.24
CA TYR A 105 0.98 5.76 -14.55
C TYR A 105 1.01 4.23 -14.56
N LEU A 106 2.05 3.67 -15.15
CA LEU A 106 2.30 2.23 -15.17
C LEU A 106 3.37 1.89 -14.15
N LYS A 107 3.00 1.16 -13.11
CA LYS A 107 3.90 0.64 -12.09
C LYS A 107 4.15 -0.84 -12.34
N ALA A 108 5.38 -1.21 -12.56
CA ALA A 108 5.79 -2.60 -12.80
C ALA A 108 6.80 -3.06 -11.77
N ASP A 109 6.72 -4.34 -11.37
CA ASP A 109 7.71 -4.97 -10.50
C ASP A 109 9.01 -5.22 -11.29
N ASP A 110 10.17 -4.99 -10.66
CA ASP A 110 11.49 -5.20 -11.27
C ASP A 110 11.74 -6.64 -11.74
N ALA A 111 11.05 -7.60 -11.14
CA ALA A 111 11.19 -9.01 -11.48
C ALA A 111 10.40 -9.41 -12.73
N LEU A 112 9.57 -8.51 -13.29
CA LEU A 112 8.82 -8.78 -14.50
C LEU A 112 9.70 -8.72 -15.74
N PRO A 113 9.52 -9.65 -16.71
CA PRO A 113 10.13 -9.53 -18.01
C PRO A 113 9.67 -8.24 -18.70
N TYR A 114 10.59 -7.55 -19.33
CA TYR A 114 10.31 -6.30 -20.06
C TYR A 114 9.21 -6.47 -21.13
N ALA A 115 9.17 -7.64 -21.77
CA ALA A 115 8.14 -7.98 -22.75
C ALA A 115 6.71 -7.91 -22.18
N GLU A 116 6.50 -8.32 -20.93
CA GLU A 116 5.19 -8.24 -20.27
C GLU A 116 4.80 -6.79 -19.99
N VAL A 117 5.74 -5.98 -19.57
CA VAL A 117 5.52 -4.55 -19.35
C VAL A 117 5.15 -3.85 -20.64
N MET A 118 5.84 -4.17 -21.72
CA MET A 118 5.55 -3.60 -23.04
C MET A 118 4.18 -3.97 -23.57
N LYS A 119 3.74 -5.21 -23.37
CA LYS A 119 2.37 -5.64 -23.74
C LYS A 119 1.31 -4.81 -23.04
N VAL A 120 1.46 -4.58 -21.75
CA VAL A 120 0.52 -3.78 -20.97
C VAL A 120 0.58 -2.32 -21.41
N MET A 121 1.76 -1.80 -21.69
CA MET A 121 1.94 -0.43 -22.19
C MET A 121 1.23 -0.24 -23.54
N ASP A 122 1.33 -1.19 -24.44
CA ASP A 122 0.64 -1.16 -25.73
C ASP A 122 -0.88 -1.20 -25.58
N LEU A 123 -1.39 -2.05 -24.67
CA LEU A 123 -2.82 -2.10 -24.34
C LEU A 123 -3.34 -0.78 -23.80
N VAL A 124 -2.58 -0.14 -22.93
CA VAL A 124 -2.92 1.16 -22.35
C VAL A 124 -2.93 2.26 -23.40
N ARG A 125 -1.97 2.25 -24.33
CA ARG A 125 -1.93 3.18 -25.47
C ARG A 125 -3.10 2.97 -26.43
N GLU A 126 -3.42 1.70 -26.72
CA GLU A 126 -4.57 1.36 -27.54
C GLU A 126 -5.90 1.80 -26.92
N ALA A 127 -5.98 1.82 -25.60
CA ALA A 127 -7.13 2.34 -24.86
C ALA A 127 -7.35 3.86 -25.01
N GLY A 128 -6.37 4.59 -25.53
CA GLY A 128 -6.45 6.03 -25.78
C GLY A 128 -5.66 6.90 -24.79
N ALA A 129 -4.68 6.36 -24.10
CA ALA A 129 -3.77 7.15 -23.27
C ALA A 129 -2.91 8.08 -24.14
N GLU A 130 -2.89 9.36 -23.82
CA GLU A 130 -2.05 10.34 -24.51
C GLU A 130 -0.59 10.21 -24.06
N GLU A 131 -0.38 9.96 -22.78
CA GLU A 131 0.93 9.80 -22.19
C GLU A 131 0.94 8.66 -21.16
N VAL A 132 1.94 7.81 -21.25
CA VAL A 132 2.16 6.71 -20.31
C VAL A 132 3.49 6.93 -19.60
N ALA A 133 3.42 7.15 -18.30
CA ALA A 133 4.61 7.27 -17.45
C ALA A 133 4.90 5.92 -16.79
N LEU A 134 6.08 5.36 -17.09
CA LEU A 134 6.55 4.13 -16.47
C LEU A 134 7.24 4.46 -15.15
N ILE A 135 6.73 3.88 -14.07
CA ILE A 135 7.34 3.97 -12.73
C ILE A 135 7.99 2.62 -12.43
N ALA A 136 9.30 2.58 -12.46
CA ALA A 136 10.06 1.42 -12.03
C ALA A 136 10.46 1.59 -10.56
N GLU A 137 10.11 0.63 -9.73
CA GLU A 137 10.55 0.60 -8.34
C GLU A 137 11.98 0.08 -8.27
N ARG A 138 12.93 0.97 -8.07
CA ARG A 138 14.32 0.59 -7.88
C ARG A 138 14.49 0.05 -6.47
N LYS A 139 14.71 -1.26 -6.31
CA LYS A 139 15.21 -1.80 -5.06
C LYS A 139 16.58 -1.18 -4.79
N VAL A 140 16.64 -0.31 -3.81
CA VAL A 140 17.92 0.09 -3.24
C VAL A 140 18.44 -1.16 -2.52
N GLN A 141 19.39 -1.84 -3.12
CA GLN A 141 20.18 -2.85 -2.42
C GLN A 141 21.00 -2.12 -1.38
N SER A 142 20.59 -2.27 -0.14
CA SER A 142 21.40 -1.92 1.00
C SER A 142 22.40 -3.04 1.29
#